data_d0fec325019b714ef6059878c404ab9b
#
_entry.id   d0fec325019b714ef6059878c404ab9b
#
_cell.length_a   1.000
_cell.length_b   1.000
_cell.length_c   1.000
_cell.angle_alpha   90.00
_cell.angle_beta   90.00
_cell.angle_gamma   90.00
#
_symmetry.space_group_name_H-M   'P 1'
#
loop_
_entity.id
_entity.type
_entity.pdbx_description
1 polymer ?
#
loop_
_entity_poly.entity_id
_entity_poly.type
_entity_poly.pdbx_seq_one_letter_code
_entity_poly.pdbx_strand_id
1 'polypeptide(L)'
;MYGIVHNSLLDHLKDNHSSHDWENIMSELHDYPQGGFLLFESYDDSSLLSMIGKAIEIGQFEPADFLIDFGEYWVLETAPKHFGAFLSLTGNDIHIFMSNLNTVHDRASALFPGYSPPSFRILGNLEDGDLQVFYSSKREGFENFVIGLLQGVCKRFEISGSVKASGVLESGESVFDVSLLK
;
A
#
# COMPACT_ATOMS: atom_id res chain seq x y z
N MET A 1 -4.31 9.07 8.52
CA MET A 1 -4.56 7.77 7.83
C MET A 1 -5.83 7.14 8.37
N TYR A 2 -6.60 6.39 7.55
CA TYR A 2 -7.79 5.70 8.05
C TYR A 2 -7.44 4.45 8.86
N GLY A 3 -8.30 4.10 9.83
CA GLY A 3 -8.09 2.96 10.70
C GLY A 3 -7.98 1.61 9.99
N ILE A 4 -8.55 1.49 8.78
CA ILE A 4 -8.37 0.31 7.94
C ILE A 4 -6.90 0.05 7.60
N VAL A 5 -6.07 1.09 7.43
CA VAL A 5 -4.64 0.94 7.15
C VAL A 5 -3.89 0.47 8.41
N HIS A 6 -4.27 1.00 9.58
CA HIS A 6 -3.72 0.55 10.86
C HIS A 6 -4.06 -0.93 11.12
N ASN A 7 -5.32 -1.31 10.91
CA ASN A 7 -5.74 -2.70 11.07
C ASN A 7 -5.07 -3.64 10.06
N SER A 8 -4.85 -3.17 8.82
CA SER A 8 -4.09 -3.93 7.83
C SER A 8 -2.66 -4.20 8.26
N LEU A 9 -1.99 -3.21 8.87
CA LEU A 9 -0.64 -3.41 9.43
C LEU A 9 -0.67 -4.46 10.55
N LEU A 10 -1.67 -4.41 11.43
CA LEU A 10 -1.83 -5.39 12.50
C LEU A 10 -2.12 -6.79 11.97
N ASP A 11 -3.00 -6.91 10.97
CA ASP A 11 -3.30 -8.19 10.31
C ASP A 11 -2.03 -8.73 9.62
N HIS A 12 -1.27 -7.89 8.90
CA HIS A 12 0.00 -8.26 8.27
C HIS A 12 1.01 -8.82 9.26
N LEU A 13 1.20 -8.11 10.39
CA LEU A 13 2.10 -8.56 11.46
C LEU A 13 1.68 -9.91 12.05
N LYS A 14 0.39 -10.08 12.28
CA LYS A 14 -0.16 -11.31 12.87
C LYS A 14 -0.06 -12.50 11.92
N ASP A 15 -0.29 -12.29 10.63
CA ASP A 15 -0.37 -13.37 9.65
C ASP A 15 1.02 -13.82 9.15
N ASN A 16 2.02 -12.91 9.13
CA ASN A 16 3.32 -13.16 8.52
C ASN A 16 4.48 -13.29 9.51
N HIS A 17 4.23 -13.04 10.82
CA HIS A 17 5.29 -13.10 11.84
C HIS A 17 4.93 -14.05 12.97
N SER A 18 5.93 -14.41 13.79
CA SER A 18 5.71 -15.34 14.89
C SER A 18 4.76 -14.74 15.95
N SER A 19 4.03 -15.61 16.67
CA SER A 19 3.17 -15.16 17.78
C SER A 19 3.95 -14.39 18.83
N HIS A 20 5.22 -14.71 19.03
CA HIS A 20 6.11 -14.03 19.98
C HIS A 20 6.42 -12.60 19.53
N ASP A 21 6.75 -12.40 18.25
CA ASP A 21 7.02 -11.06 17.71
C ASP A 21 5.77 -10.20 17.75
N TRP A 22 4.63 -10.78 17.39
CA TRP A 22 3.33 -10.13 17.49
C TRP A 22 3.01 -9.67 18.92
N GLU A 23 3.15 -10.54 19.93
CA GLU A 23 2.89 -10.20 21.32
C GLU A 23 3.83 -9.10 21.83
N ASN A 24 5.12 -9.17 21.47
CA ASN A 24 6.10 -8.14 21.83
C ASN A 24 5.75 -6.78 21.19
N ILE A 25 5.45 -6.76 19.91
CA ILE A 25 5.06 -5.53 19.21
C ILE A 25 3.80 -4.93 19.84
N MET A 26 2.77 -5.74 20.06
CA MET A 26 1.52 -5.27 20.68
C MET A 26 1.70 -4.72 22.09
N SER A 27 2.61 -5.27 22.88
CA SER A 27 2.89 -4.80 24.24
C SER A 27 3.52 -3.40 24.29
N GLU A 28 4.19 -2.99 23.21
CA GLU A 28 4.88 -1.69 23.07
C GLU A 28 4.05 -0.64 22.32
N LEU A 29 2.89 -1.01 21.77
CA LEU A 29 1.98 -0.07 21.08
C LEU A 29 1.09 0.66 22.09
N HIS A 30 1.67 1.63 22.81
CA HIS A 30 0.96 2.40 23.85
C HIS A 30 -0.15 3.30 23.30
N ASP A 31 -0.05 3.70 22.04
CA ASP A 31 -1.03 4.57 21.35
C ASP A 31 -2.18 3.77 20.70
N TYR A 32 -2.25 2.47 20.98
CA TYR A 32 -3.33 1.63 20.47
C TYR A 32 -4.66 2.00 21.14
N PRO A 33 -5.69 2.43 20.37
CA PRO A 33 -6.97 2.84 20.96
C PRO A 33 -7.63 1.69 21.72
N GLN A 34 -8.22 2.01 22.89
CA GLN A 34 -9.08 1.05 23.58
C GLN A 34 -10.27 0.69 22.69
N GLY A 35 -10.32 -0.55 22.21
CA GLY A 35 -11.33 -1.05 21.28
C GLY A 35 -10.86 -1.13 19.82
N GLY A 36 -9.59 -0.84 19.53
CA GLY A 36 -9.00 -0.94 18.22
C GLY A 36 -9.27 0.27 17.32
N PHE A 37 -8.71 0.23 16.12
CA PHE A 37 -8.94 1.26 15.11
C PHE A 37 -10.27 1.02 14.38
N LEU A 38 -11.14 2.02 14.37
CA LEU A 38 -12.37 1.96 13.57
C LEU A 38 -12.02 2.13 12.10
N LEU A 39 -12.49 1.22 11.26
CA LEU A 39 -12.07 1.09 9.85
C LEU A 39 -12.14 2.40 9.07
N PHE A 40 -13.22 3.17 9.25
CA PHE A 40 -13.53 4.37 8.49
C PHE A 40 -13.35 5.67 9.27
N GLU A 41 -12.70 5.61 10.42
CA GLU A 41 -12.26 6.76 11.20
C GLU A 41 -10.86 7.20 10.75
N SER A 42 -10.63 8.52 10.75
CA SER A 42 -9.33 9.09 10.41
C SER A 42 -8.49 9.29 11.68
N TYR A 43 -7.28 8.79 11.65
CA TYR A 43 -6.27 8.94 12.69
C TYR A 43 -5.08 9.74 12.15
N ASP A 44 -4.29 10.31 13.05
CA ASP A 44 -3.05 11.01 12.67
C ASP A 44 -2.10 10.04 11.94
N ASP A 45 -1.44 10.52 10.90
CA ASP A 45 -0.48 9.70 10.14
C ASP A 45 0.72 9.30 11.01
N SER A 46 1.09 10.12 12.01
CA SER A 46 2.14 9.81 12.98
C SER A 46 1.88 8.53 13.78
N SER A 47 0.61 8.21 14.05
CA SER A 47 0.21 6.97 14.73
C SER A 47 0.63 5.73 13.92
N LEU A 48 0.32 5.71 12.61
CA LEU A 48 0.74 4.60 11.73
C LEU A 48 2.27 4.51 11.60
N LEU A 49 2.94 5.66 11.42
CA LEU A 49 4.40 5.70 11.32
C LEU A 49 5.08 5.20 12.59
N SER A 50 4.54 5.56 13.78
CA SER A 50 5.02 5.03 15.06
C SER A 50 4.86 3.52 15.15
N MET A 51 3.70 2.98 14.72
CA MET A 51 3.47 1.53 14.71
C MET A 51 4.44 0.80 13.76
N ILE A 52 4.65 1.32 12.55
CA ILE A 52 5.63 0.78 11.58
C ILE A 52 7.03 0.80 12.19
N GLY A 53 7.47 1.92 12.76
CA GLY A 53 8.78 2.06 13.40
C GLY A 53 9.00 1.06 14.52
N LYS A 54 8.01 0.88 15.40
CA LYS A 54 8.03 -0.10 16.48
C LYS A 54 8.08 -1.55 15.97
N ALA A 55 7.29 -1.86 14.95
CA ALA A 55 7.30 -3.19 14.34
C ALA A 55 8.68 -3.53 13.77
N ILE A 56 9.30 -2.59 13.04
CA ILE A 56 10.64 -2.74 12.47
C ILE A 56 11.70 -2.92 13.57
N GLU A 57 11.66 -2.07 14.61
CA GLU A 57 12.62 -2.11 15.72
C GLU A 57 12.57 -3.44 16.47
N ILE A 58 11.36 -3.87 16.89
CA ILE A 58 11.16 -5.06 17.73
C ILE A 58 11.36 -6.33 16.92
N GLY A 59 10.81 -6.38 15.68
CA GLY A 59 10.95 -7.52 14.79
C GLY A 59 12.32 -7.61 14.12
N GLN A 60 13.19 -6.59 14.27
CA GLN A 60 14.49 -6.49 13.62
C GLN A 60 14.40 -6.66 12.09
N PHE A 61 13.33 -6.10 11.52
CA PHE A 61 13.10 -6.16 10.08
C PHE A 61 13.96 -5.14 9.32
N GLU A 62 14.32 -5.47 8.08
CA GLU A 62 14.87 -4.47 7.19
C GLU A 62 13.75 -3.51 6.76
N PRO A 63 13.88 -2.19 6.99
CA PRO A 63 12.77 -1.23 6.81
C PRO A 63 12.16 -1.23 5.40
N ALA A 64 13.02 -1.35 4.37
CA ALA A 64 12.57 -1.36 2.98
C ALA A 64 11.73 -2.60 2.67
N ASP A 65 12.23 -3.77 3.06
CA ASP A 65 11.57 -5.05 2.82
C ASP A 65 10.24 -5.13 3.57
N PHE A 66 10.20 -4.68 4.83
CA PHE A 66 8.97 -4.64 5.62
C PHE A 66 7.87 -3.79 4.96
N LEU A 67 8.22 -2.60 4.44
CA LEU A 67 7.26 -1.74 3.77
C LEU A 67 6.80 -2.33 2.43
N ILE A 68 7.68 -3.00 1.69
CA ILE A 68 7.33 -3.71 0.45
C ILE A 68 6.34 -4.83 0.77
N ASP A 69 6.65 -5.69 1.74
CA ASP A 69 5.77 -6.79 2.15
C ASP A 69 4.41 -6.28 2.63
N PHE A 70 4.39 -5.20 3.39
CA PHE A 70 3.14 -4.56 3.83
C PHE A 70 2.32 -4.01 2.65
N GLY A 71 2.98 -3.41 1.65
CA GLY A 71 2.31 -2.95 0.43
C GLY A 71 1.69 -4.10 -0.38
N GLU A 72 2.41 -5.20 -0.53
CA GLU A 72 1.89 -6.42 -1.17
C GLU A 72 0.69 -6.98 -0.40
N TYR A 73 0.82 -7.12 0.92
CA TYR A 73 -0.26 -7.59 1.80
C TYR A 73 -1.52 -6.74 1.64
N TRP A 74 -1.37 -5.42 1.56
CA TRP A 74 -2.49 -4.52 1.32
C TRP A 74 -3.27 -4.89 0.06
N VAL A 75 -2.59 -5.13 -1.06
CA VAL A 75 -3.24 -5.42 -2.35
C VAL A 75 -3.82 -6.83 -2.39
N LEU A 76 -3.14 -7.81 -1.80
CA LEU A 76 -3.50 -9.22 -1.91
C LEU A 76 -4.53 -9.65 -0.87
N GLU A 77 -4.50 -9.07 0.33
CA GLU A 77 -5.34 -9.48 1.45
C GLU A 77 -6.35 -8.40 1.86
N THR A 78 -5.86 -7.20 2.20
CA THR A 78 -6.71 -6.15 2.78
C THR A 78 -7.70 -5.60 1.76
N ALA A 79 -7.24 -5.22 0.59
CA ALA A 79 -8.09 -4.60 -0.42
C ALA A 79 -9.18 -5.54 -0.94
N PRO A 80 -8.94 -6.83 -1.23
CA PRO A 80 -9.99 -7.77 -1.59
C PRO A 80 -11.00 -8.01 -0.46
N LYS A 81 -10.53 -8.12 0.79
CA LYS A 81 -11.37 -8.34 1.97
C LYS A 81 -12.38 -7.22 2.19
N HIS A 82 -11.96 -5.97 2.03
CA HIS A 82 -12.78 -4.80 2.37
C HIS A 82 -13.41 -4.09 1.16
N PHE A 83 -12.79 -4.20 0.00
CA PHE A 83 -13.18 -3.50 -1.23
C PHE A 83 -13.36 -4.43 -2.42
N GLY A 84 -13.51 -5.75 -2.21
CA GLY A 84 -13.58 -6.75 -3.28
C GLY A 84 -14.66 -6.46 -4.33
N ALA A 85 -15.87 -6.08 -3.90
CA ALA A 85 -16.94 -5.69 -4.81
C ALA A 85 -16.60 -4.44 -5.64
N PHE A 86 -15.85 -3.51 -5.06
CA PHE A 86 -15.39 -2.30 -5.73
C PHE A 86 -14.25 -2.60 -6.71
N LEU A 87 -13.32 -3.44 -6.29
CA LEU A 87 -12.21 -3.88 -7.12
C LEU A 87 -12.67 -4.72 -8.33
N SER A 88 -13.78 -5.45 -8.22
CA SER A 88 -14.34 -6.18 -9.36
C SER A 88 -14.83 -5.28 -10.49
N LEU A 89 -15.12 -4.02 -10.20
CA LEU A 89 -15.54 -3.02 -11.18
C LEU A 89 -14.36 -2.31 -11.87
N THR A 90 -13.13 -2.55 -11.39
CA THR A 90 -11.93 -1.89 -11.95
C THR A 90 -11.33 -2.62 -13.14
N GLY A 91 -11.89 -3.77 -13.50
CA GLY A 91 -11.45 -4.59 -14.64
C GLY A 91 -10.67 -5.84 -14.22
N ASN A 92 -10.64 -6.82 -15.12
CA ASN A 92 -9.96 -8.10 -14.94
C ASN A 92 -8.58 -8.14 -15.62
N ASP A 93 -8.12 -7.01 -16.10
CA ASP A 93 -6.86 -6.83 -16.79
C ASP A 93 -6.06 -5.73 -16.12
N ILE A 94 -4.76 -5.91 -16.02
CA ILE A 94 -3.87 -4.97 -15.31
C ILE A 94 -3.86 -3.57 -15.97
N HIS A 95 -4.01 -3.45 -17.30
CA HIS A 95 -4.08 -2.17 -17.98
C HIS A 95 -5.32 -1.38 -17.59
N ILE A 96 -6.47 -2.08 -17.62
CA ILE A 96 -7.76 -1.48 -17.26
C ILE A 96 -7.72 -1.09 -15.79
N PHE A 97 -7.20 -1.97 -14.92
CA PHE A 97 -7.04 -1.69 -13.50
C PHE A 97 -6.19 -0.45 -13.25
N MET A 98 -4.98 -0.42 -13.80
CA MET A 98 -4.05 0.70 -13.62
C MET A 98 -4.62 2.01 -14.18
N SER A 99 -5.28 1.97 -15.35
CA SER A 99 -5.92 3.15 -15.95
C SER A 99 -7.08 3.69 -15.11
N ASN A 100 -7.75 2.82 -14.35
CA ASN A 100 -8.86 3.18 -13.47
C ASN A 100 -8.43 3.55 -12.04
N LEU A 101 -7.15 3.46 -11.70
CA LEU A 101 -6.66 3.61 -10.34
C LEU A 101 -7.03 4.97 -9.71
N ASN A 102 -6.88 6.07 -10.47
CA ASN A 102 -7.31 7.40 -10.01
C ASN A 102 -8.82 7.46 -9.79
N THR A 103 -9.62 6.88 -10.70
CA THR A 103 -11.08 6.83 -10.55
C THR A 103 -11.50 6.09 -9.28
N VAL A 104 -10.78 5.02 -8.93
CA VAL A 104 -10.98 4.28 -7.68
C VAL A 104 -10.72 5.17 -6.47
N HIS A 105 -9.58 5.88 -6.45
CA HIS A 105 -9.20 6.77 -5.37
C HIS A 105 -10.14 7.99 -5.25
N ASP A 106 -10.58 8.56 -6.37
CA ASP A 106 -11.54 9.67 -6.39
C ASP A 106 -12.90 9.24 -5.81
N ARG A 107 -13.38 8.06 -6.17
CA ARG A 107 -14.61 7.50 -5.59
C ARG A 107 -14.46 7.21 -4.10
N ALA A 108 -13.31 6.70 -3.68
CA ALA A 108 -13.01 6.49 -2.27
C ALA A 108 -13.01 7.84 -1.52
N SER A 109 -12.44 8.91 -2.09
CA SER A 109 -12.41 10.23 -1.45
C SER A 109 -13.81 10.83 -1.27
N ALA A 110 -14.75 10.50 -2.15
CA ALA A 110 -16.16 10.93 -1.99
C ALA A 110 -16.89 10.22 -0.85
N LEU A 111 -16.43 9.02 -0.46
CA LEU A 111 -17.01 8.24 0.63
C LEU A 111 -16.33 8.51 1.98
N PHE A 112 -15.09 8.99 1.97
CA PHE A 112 -14.26 9.17 3.17
C PHE A 112 -13.88 10.64 3.38
N PRO A 113 -14.63 11.39 4.22
CA PRO A 113 -14.34 12.79 4.47
C PRO A 113 -12.94 13.03 5.02
N GLY A 114 -12.18 13.96 4.38
CA GLY A 114 -10.79 14.24 4.75
C GLY A 114 -9.74 13.28 4.18
N TYR A 115 -10.15 12.28 3.40
CA TYR A 115 -9.23 11.47 2.65
C TYR A 115 -8.56 12.28 1.54
N SER A 116 -7.22 12.31 1.54
CA SER A 116 -6.42 12.89 0.46
C SER A 116 -5.77 11.75 -0.31
N PRO A 117 -6.37 11.34 -1.44
CA PRO A 117 -5.84 10.24 -2.22
C PRO A 117 -4.51 10.61 -2.86
N PRO A 118 -3.64 9.62 -3.10
CA PRO A 118 -2.54 9.79 -4.03
C PRO A 118 -3.07 9.94 -5.46
N SER A 119 -2.26 10.48 -6.35
CA SER A 119 -2.52 10.45 -7.79
C SER A 119 -1.46 9.64 -8.52
N PHE A 120 -1.91 8.98 -9.57
CA PHE A 120 -1.06 8.13 -10.40
C PHE A 120 -1.16 8.59 -11.86
N ARG A 121 -0.03 8.65 -12.53
CA ARG A 121 0.06 8.84 -13.98
C ARG A 121 0.92 7.73 -14.54
N ILE A 122 0.43 7.05 -15.56
CA ILE A 122 1.07 5.87 -16.12
C ILE A 122 1.49 6.19 -17.55
N LEU A 123 2.74 5.92 -17.87
CA LEU A 123 3.29 6.00 -19.20
C LEU A 123 3.83 4.64 -19.62
N GLY A 124 3.78 4.38 -20.92
CA GLY A 124 4.21 3.13 -21.52
C GLY A 124 3.04 2.26 -21.92
N ASN A 125 3.36 1.13 -22.53
CA ASN A 125 2.40 0.15 -22.99
C ASN A 125 2.78 -1.21 -22.38
N LEU A 126 1.85 -1.83 -21.67
CA LEU A 126 2.06 -3.16 -21.11
C LEU A 126 2.30 -4.23 -22.17
N GLU A 127 1.85 -4.00 -23.44
CA GLU A 127 2.19 -4.89 -24.55
C GLU A 127 3.70 -4.89 -24.84
N ASP A 128 4.39 -3.80 -24.54
CA ASP A 128 5.84 -3.67 -24.69
C ASP A 128 6.62 -4.23 -23.49
N GLY A 129 5.92 -4.48 -22.35
CA GLY A 129 6.49 -5.08 -21.15
C GLY A 129 7.03 -4.10 -20.12
N ASP A 130 7.05 -2.80 -20.40
CA ASP A 130 7.58 -1.79 -19.49
C ASP A 130 6.59 -0.63 -19.29
N LEU A 131 6.43 -0.24 -18.02
CA LEU A 131 5.63 0.91 -17.63
C LEU A 131 6.42 1.82 -16.71
N GLN A 132 6.14 3.12 -16.78
CA GLN A 132 6.51 4.07 -15.75
C GLN A 132 5.26 4.53 -15.00
N VAL A 133 5.31 4.42 -13.69
CA VAL A 133 4.27 4.89 -12.78
C VAL A 133 4.79 6.11 -12.05
N PHE A 134 4.13 7.24 -12.24
CA PHE A 134 4.39 8.49 -11.53
C PHE A 134 3.38 8.60 -10.39
N TYR A 135 3.89 8.74 -9.20
CA TYR A 135 3.13 8.79 -7.97
C TYR A 135 3.31 10.12 -7.27
N SER A 136 2.21 10.76 -6.93
CA SER A 136 2.20 11.98 -6.13
C SER A 136 1.34 11.79 -4.89
N SER A 137 1.91 12.14 -3.74
CA SER A 137 1.23 12.06 -2.45
C SER A 137 1.71 13.18 -1.53
N LYS A 138 0.87 13.57 -0.59
CA LYS A 138 1.27 14.46 0.51
C LYS A 138 2.07 13.74 1.61
N ARG A 139 2.16 12.40 1.53
CA ARG A 139 2.86 11.56 2.49
C ARG A 139 4.24 11.23 1.97
N GLU A 140 5.24 11.48 2.80
CA GLU A 140 6.65 11.17 2.52
C GLU A 140 7.03 9.82 3.16
N GLY A 141 8.06 9.15 2.62
CA GLY A 141 8.62 7.93 3.20
C GLY A 141 7.83 6.65 2.89
N PHE A 142 6.86 6.70 1.97
CA PHE A 142 6.05 5.53 1.57
C PHE A 142 6.48 4.92 0.22
N GLU A 143 7.63 5.29 -0.33
CA GLU A 143 8.08 4.81 -1.64
C GLU A 143 8.20 3.28 -1.67
N ASN A 144 8.77 2.67 -0.64
CA ASN A 144 8.89 1.22 -0.55
C ASN A 144 7.52 0.53 -0.40
N PHE A 145 6.58 1.15 0.33
CA PHE A 145 5.21 0.68 0.40
C PHE A 145 4.54 0.73 -0.99
N VAL A 146 4.79 1.79 -1.79
CA VAL A 146 4.26 1.89 -3.16
C VAL A 146 4.88 0.83 -4.07
N ILE A 147 6.17 0.51 -3.92
CA ILE A 147 6.80 -0.63 -4.62
C ILE A 147 6.03 -1.91 -4.31
N GLY A 148 5.74 -2.17 -3.04
CA GLY A 148 4.95 -3.32 -2.61
C GLY A 148 3.54 -3.32 -3.20
N LEU A 149 2.84 -2.18 -3.21
CA LEU A 149 1.53 -2.06 -3.87
C LEU A 149 1.60 -2.46 -5.34
N LEU A 150 2.57 -1.95 -6.09
CA LEU A 150 2.73 -2.25 -7.53
C LEU A 150 3.12 -3.72 -7.76
N GLN A 151 3.98 -4.30 -6.92
CA GLN A 151 4.30 -5.73 -6.95
C GLN A 151 3.06 -6.59 -6.64
N GLY A 152 2.28 -6.20 -5.63
CA GLY A 152 1.02 -6.84 -5.29
C GLY A 152 0.01 -6.80 -6.44
N VAL A 153 -0.06 -5.68 -7.18
CA VAL A 153 -0.89 -5.59 -8.39
C VAL A 153 -0.42 -6.57 -9.46
N CYS A 154 0.90 -6.65 -9.74
CA CYS A 154 1.42 -7.64 -10.68
C CYS A 154 1.05 -9.07 -10.26
N LYS A 155 1.25 -9.43 -8.99
CA LYS A 155 0.89 -10.76 -8.45
C LYS A 155 -0.61 -11.04 -8.56
N ARG A 156 -1.47 -10.07 -8.26
CA ARG A 156 -2.93 -10.20 -8.38
C ARG A 156 -3.38 -10.57 -9.79
N PHE A 157 -2.69 -10.07 -10.81
CA PHE A 157 -2.97 -10.36 -12.22
C PHE A 157 -2.10 -11.49 -12.78
N GLU A 158 -1.40 -12.24 -11.93
CA GLU A 158 -0.54 -13.38 -12.29
C GLU A 158 0.56 -13.00 -13.31
N ILE A 159 1.04 -11.75 -13.23
CA ILE A 159 2.08 -11.23 -14.11
C ILE A 159 3.41 -11.22 -13.35
N SER A 160 4.39 -11.91 -13.88
CA SER A 160 5.77 -11.83 -13.40
C SER A 160 6.40 -10.50 -13.82
N GLY A 161 7.08 -9.84 -12.89
CA GLY A 161 7.72 -8.56 -13.20
C GLY A 161 8.59 -8.07 -12.05
N SER A 162 9.23 -6.94 -12.26
CA SER A 162 9.99 -6.24 -11.22
C SER A 162 9.55 -4.77 -11.15
N VAL A 163 9.56 -4.23 -9.95
CA VAL A 163 9.25 -2.82 -9.69
C VAL A 163 10.46 -2.19 -9.01
N LYS A 164 10.90 -1.03 -9.50
CA LYS A 164 12.04 -0.28 -8.94
C LYS A 164 11.71 1.21 -8.90
N ALA A 165 12.07 1.88 -7.82
CA ALA A 165 12.09 3.33 -7.81
C ALA A 165 13.20 3.84 -8.73
N SER A 166 12.89 4.75 -9.64
CA SER A 166 13.84 5.32 -10.61
C SER A 166 14.17 6.79 -10.34
N GLY A 167 13.50 7.43 -9.37
CA GLY A 167 13.82 8.77 -8.93
C GLY A 167 12.61 9.58 -8.49
N VAL A 168 12.87 10.87 -8.24
CA VAL A 168 11.85 11.87 -7.93
C VAL A 168 12.03 13.03 -8.89
N LEU A 169 10.95 13.47 -9.51
CA LEU A 169 10.96 14.61 -10.43
C LEU A 169 11.02 15.94 -9.66
N GLU A 170 11.38 17.03 -10.36
CA GLU A 170 11.31 18.39 -9.82
C GLU A 170 9.91 18.78 -9.33
N SER A 171 8.86 18.15 -9.89
CA SER A 171 7.47 18.30 -9.44
C SER A 171 7.17 17.67 -8.09
N GLY A 172 8.07 16.82 -7.55
CA GLY A 172 7.88 16.03 -6.34
C GLY A 172 7.20 14.66 -6.60
N GLU A 173 6.93 14.30 -7.86
CA GLU A 173 6.41 12.98 -8.21
C GLU A 173 7.52 11.91 -8.07
N SER A 174 7.27 10.84 -7.32
CA SER A 174 8.12 9.65 -7.32
C SER A 174 7.86 8.82 -8.58
N VAL A 175 8.92 8.31 -9.20
CA VAL A 175 8.85 7.53 -10.45
C VAL A 175 9.25 6.08 -10.17
N PHE A 176 8.42 5.16 -10.65
CA PHE A 176 8.65 3.72 -10.55
C PHE A 176 8.66 3.09 -11.94
N ASP A 177 9.70 2.34 -12.23
CA ASP A 177 9.78 1.50 -13.43
C ASP A 177 9.22 0.11 -13.08
N VAL A 178 8.24 -0.31 -13.86
CA VAL A 178 7.60 -1.61 -13.77
C VAL A 178 7.90 -2.39 -15.02
N SER A 179 8.78 -3.39 -14.91
CA SER A 179 9.16 -4.28 -16.01
C SER A 179 8.43 -5.60 -15.89
N LEU A 180 7.60 -5.92 -16.87
CA LEU A 180 6.80 -7.15 -16.90
C LEU A 180 7.49 -8.21 -17.75
N LEU A 181 7.63 -9.41 -17.20
CA LEU A 181 8.14 -10.57 -17.94
C LEU A 181 6.97 -11.19 -18.72
N LYS A 182 7.16 -11.36 -20.01
CA LYS A 182 6.21 -12.05 -20.90
C LYS A 182 6.29 -13.56 -20.75
#